data_655c1995facc77fe13126131e26abd4d
#
_entry.id   655c1995facc77fe13126131e26abd4d
#
_cell.length_a   1.000
_cell.length_b   1.000
_cell.length_c   1.000
_cell.angle_alpha   90.00
_cell.angle_beta   90.00
_cell.angle_gamma   90.00
#
_symmetry.space_group_name_H-M   'P 1'
#
loop_
_entity.id
_entity.type
_entity.pdbx_description
1 polymer ?
#
loop_
_entity_poly.entity_id
_entity_poly.type
_entity_poly.pdbx_seq_one_letter_code
_entity_poly.pdbx_strand_id
1 'polypeptide(L)'
;LEENKIPNKIISISDEMLLFLISAYTNEAGVRDLTRNLEKIIRKLVVMGKINERTKISKVRLKEYLGIPKYDSLENQKHTFAGRANALAVTSGGGTIIPVESCIYEGKGNFVITGMVGKVMEESTNVALSYIKSHENTFPLKEFYFNIRDIHLHFLEGAIKKDGPSAGAAITTSILSLILNKQVDSSIAFTGEISLNGDILKVGGIKEKIIGAFNHQIKEVFIPDANALDLEEIPEDIKNKMTIHLVKNYQEIYDLLFNESKK
;
A
#
# COMPACT_ATOMS: atom_id res chain seq x y z
N LEU A 1 -19.44 26.71 -3.89
CA LEU A 1 -19.59 28.14 -3.51
C LEU A 1 -20.86 28.75 -4.10
N GLU A 2 -21.13 28.50 -5.35
CA GLU A 2 -22.33 29.02 -6.06
C GLU A 2 -23.63 28.51 -5.44
N GLU A 3 -23.74 27.22 -5.13
CA GLU A 3 -24.92 26.63 -4.47
C GLU A 3 -25.22 27.23 -3.08
N ASN A 4 -24.20 27.74 -2.39
CA ASN A 4 -24.34 28.37 -1.08
C ASN A 4 -24.41 29.91 -1.17
N LYS A 5 -24.53 30.52 -2.36
CA LYS A 5 -24.58 31.98 -2.60
C LYS A 5 -23.41 32.75 -1.95
N ILE A 6 -22.24 32.17 -1.91
CA ILE A 6 -21.04 32.71 -1.27
C ILE A 6 -20.08 33.25 -2.34
N PRO A 7 -19.51 34.42 -2.20
CA PRO A 7 -18.58 35.00 -3.20
C PRO A 7 -17.37 34.08 -3.47
N ASN A 8 -17.04 33.87 -4.75
CA ASN A 8 -16.03 32.92 -5.24
C ASN A 8 -14.58 33.16 -4.77
N LYS A 9 -14.31 34.14 -3.91
CA LYS A 9 -12.95 34.52 -3.49
C LYS A 9 -12.67 34.33 -1.99
N ILE A 10 -13.57 33.75 -1.24
CA ILE A 10 -13.47 33.66 0.22
C ILE A 10 -12.49 32.59 0.69
N ILE A 11 -12.39 31.48 -0.04
CA ILE A 11 -11.54 30.35 0.33
C ILE A 11 -10.43 30.20 -0.71
N SER A 12 -9.19 30.11 -0.22
CA SER A 12 -8.03 29.72 -1.05
C SER A 12 -7.47 28.42 -0.46
N ILE A 13 -7.53 27.36 -1.25
CA ILE A 13 -6.93 26.06 -0.94
C ILE A 13 -5.88 25.77 -1.99
N SER A 14 -4.65 25.41 -1.59
CA SER A 14 -3.62 24.96 -2.52
C SER A 14 -3.82 23.48 -2.85
N ASP A 15 -3.24 23.02 -3.96
CA ASP A 15 -3.30 21.61 -4.37
C ASP A 15 -2.71 20.70 -3.29
N GLU A 16 -1.62 21.11 -2.62
CA GLU A 16 -1.05 20.40 -1.47
C GLU A 16 -2.07 20.22 -0.34
N MET A 17 -2.81 21.29 0.00
CA MET A 17 -3.82 21.23 1.06
C MET A 17 -5.06 20.45 0.62
N LEU A 18 -5.39 20.47 -0.66
CA LEU A 18 -6.47 19.66 -1.21
C LEU A 18 -6.13 18.18 -1.15
N LEU A 19 -4.91 17.81 -1.55
CA LEU A 19 -4.41 16.44 -1.44
C LEU A 19 -4.34 15.98 0.02
N PHE A 20 -3.90 16.86 0.94
CA PHE A 20 -3.93 16.55 2.38
C PHE A 20 -5.37 16.36 2.90
N LEU A 21 -6.32 17.17 2.47
CA LEU A 21 -7.74 17.01 2.82
C LEU A 21 -8.28 15.66 2.32
N ILE A 22 -7.94 15.27 1.10
CA ILE A 22 -8.33 13.99 0.51
C ILE A 22 -7.73 12.85 1.34
N SER A 23 -6.42 12.83 1.54
CA SER A 23 -5.74 11.71 2.19
C SER A 23 -6.04 11.57 3.68
N ALA A 24 -6.24 12.69 4.40
CA ALA A 24 -6.39 12.69 5.85
C ALA A 24 -7.85 12.70 6.34
N TYR A 25 -8.81 13.09 5.50
CA TYR A 25 -10.21 13.27 5.90
C TYR A 25 -11.22 12.52 5.02
N THR A 26 -10.78 11.90 3.93
CA THR A 26 -11.65 11.07 3.07
C THR A 26 -11.06 9.69 2.86
N ASN A 27 -11.91 8.69 2.60
CA ASN A 27 -11.52 7.34 2.19
C ASN A 27 -12.60 6.81 1.24
N GLU A 28 -12.58 7.31 0.02
CA GLU A 28 -13.61 7.03 -0.99
C GLU A 28 -13.00 6.98 -2.39
N ALA A 29 -13.59 6.18 -3.27
CA ALA A 29 -13.23 6.13 -4.69
C ALA A 29 -13.81 7.30 -5.51
N GLY A 30 -14.70 8.11 -4.92
CA GLY A 30 -15.35 9.25 -5.53
C GLY A 30 -14.95 10.57 -4.87
N VAL A 31 -15.86 11.56 -4.93
CA VAL A 31 -15.65 12.91 -4.37
C VAL A 31 -16.76 13.34 -3.40
N ARG A 32 -17.62 12.44 -2.95
CA ARG A 32 -18.77 12.77 -2.12
C ARG A 32 -18.38 13.22 -0.72
N ASP A 33 -17.44 12.55 -0.07
CA ASP A 33 -16.94 12.92 1.25
C ASP A 33 -16.04 14.15 1.17
N LEU A 34 -15.30 14.31 0.09
CA LEU A 34 -14.56 15.53 -0.20
C LEU A 34 -15.51 16.73 -0.27
N THR A 35 -16.59 16.61 -1.07
CA THR A 35 -17.61 17.64 -1.18
C THR A 35 -18.21 17.99 0.18
N ARG A 36 -18.60 16.98 0.97
CA ARG A 36 -19.13 17.16 2.33
C ARG A 36 -18.16 17.86 3.28
N ASN A 37 -16.88 17.53 3.21
CA ASN A 37 -15.86 18.17 4.03
C ASN A 37 -15.65 19.63 3.61
N LEU A 38 -15.63 19.92 2.32
CA LEU A 38 -15.58 21.32 1.81
C LEU A 38 -16.81 22.12 2.26
N GLU A 39 -18.01 21.55 2.18
CA GLU A 39 -19.22 22.18 2.70
C GLU A 39 -19.16 22.45 4.22
N LYS A 40 -18.59 21.52 5.01
CA LYS A 40 -18.40 21.74 6.46
C LYS A 40 -17.45 22.91 6.73
N ILE A 41 -16.37 23.04 5.96
CA ILE A 41 -15.44 24.17 6.06
C ILE A 41 -16.18 25.46 5.77
N ILE A 42 -16.95 25.51 4.68
CA ILE A 42 -17.73 26.69 4.28
C ILE A 42 -18.72 27.07 5.39
N ARG A 43 -19.50 26.11 5.88
CA ARG A 43 -20.49 26.34 6.97
C ARG A 43 -19.82 26.92 8.24
N LYS A 44 -18.65 26.41 8.63
CA LYS A 44 -17.93 26.95 9.78
C LYS A 44 -17.45 28.37 9.56
N LEU A 45 -16.95 28.71 8.36
CA LEU A 45 -16.57 30.09 8.02
C LEU A 45 -17.76 31.05 8.07
N VAL A 46 -18.94 30.62 7.61
CA VAL A 46 -20.18 31.40 7.72
C VAL A 46 -20.53 31.67 9.19
N VAL A 47 -20.54 30.62 10.01
CA VAL A 47 -20.85 30.73 11.46
C VAL A 47 -19.86 31.64 12.20
N MET A 48 -18.58 31.62 11.79
CA MET A 48 -17.54 32.47 12.35
C MET A 48 -17.57 33.92 11.84
N GLY A 49 -18.50 34.28 10.96
CA GLY A 49 -18.59 35.62 10.36
C GLY A 49 -17.45 35.97 9.39
N LYS A 50 -16.65 34.98 8.97
CA LYS A 50 -15.47 35.17 8.11
C LYS A 50 -15.78 35.15 6.60
N ILE A 51 -17.02 35.38 6.22
CA ILE A 51 -17.45 35.35 4.82
C ILE A 51 -16.95 36.53 3.98
N ASN A 52 -16.44 37.58 4.60
CA ASN A 52 -15.90 38.76 3.90
C ASN A 52 -14.37 38.77 3.86
N GLU A 53 -13.70 37.78 4.46
CA GLU A 53 -12.26 37.69 4.54
C GLU A 53 -11.74 36.54 3.68
N ARG A 54 -10.68 36.78 2.91
CA ARG A 54 -10.01 35.72 2.15
C ARG A 54 -9.28 34.78 3.12
N THR A 55 -9.84 33.60 3.32
CA THR A 55 -9.28 32.59 4.23
C THR A 55 -8.41 31.59 3.43
N LYS A 56 -7.11 31.58 3.74
CA LYS A 56 -6.19 30.55 3.23
C LYS A 56 -6.30 29.29 4.10
N ILE A 57 -6.62 28.15 3.50
CA ILE A 57 -6.71 26.88 4.22
C ILE A 57 -5.30 26.35 4.51
N SER A 58 -5.08 25.91 5.76
CA SER A 58 -3.85 25.27 6.24
C SER A 58 -4.19 24.02 7.04
N LYS A 59 -3.21 23.15 7.33
CA LYS A 59 -3.40 21.96 8.19
C LYS A 59 -4.03 22.29 9.53
N VAL A 60 -3.60 23.39 10.16
CA VAL A 60 -4.16 23.85 11.44
C VAL A 60 -5.64 24.21 11.30
N ARG A 61 -6.00 24.95 10.25
CA ARG A 61 -7.39 25.32 10.00
C ARG A 61 -8.26 24.12 9.60
N LEU A 62 -7.72 23.16 8.86
CA LEU A 62 -8.43 21.91 8.58
C LEU A 62 -8.77 21.18 9.89
N LYS A 63 -7.81 21.08 10.82
CA LYS A 63 -8.05 20.49 12.14
C LYS A 63 -9.09 21.29 12.94
N GLU A 64 -9.06 22.61 12.89
CA GLU A 64 -10.05 23.48 13.53
C GLU A 64 -11.47 23.28 12.97
N TYR A 65 -11.58 23.13 11.64
CA TYR A 65 -12.88 23.05 10.96
C TYR A 65 -13.47 21.64 10.90
N LEU A 66 -12.63 20.62 10.71
CA LEU A 66 -13.06 19.24 10.50
C LEU A 66 -12.78 18.32 11.69
N GLY A 67 -11.96 18.75 12.64
CA GLY A 67 -11.49 17.94 13.76
C GLY A 67 -10.17 17.24 13.45
N ILE A 68 -9.81 16.25 14.27
CA ILE A 68 -8.61 15.44 14.08
C ILE A 68 -8.71 14.67 12.75
N PRO A 69 -7.63 14.57 11.96
CA PRO A 69 -7.58 13.70 10.79
C PRO A 69 -8.08 12.31 11.12
N LYS A 70 -8.91 11.75 10.27
CA LYS A 70 -9.51 10.42 10.48
C LYS A 70 -8.60 9.30 10.01
N TYR A 71 -7.79 9.60 9.00
CA TYR A 71 -6.90 8.65 8.35
C TYR A 71 -5.49 9.15 8.60
N ASP A 72 -4.71 8.31 9.29
CA ASP A 72 -3.33 8.63 9.64
C ASP A 72 -2.48 8.37 8.39
N SER A 73 -2.30 9.44 7.61
CA SER A 73 -1.60 9.36 6.36
C SER A 73 -0.09 9.27 6.63
N LEU A 74 0.54 8.16 6.22
CA LEU A 74 1.94 8.13 5.80
C LEU A 74 3.03 8.06 6.91
N GLU A 75 2.84 8.42 8.17
CA GLU A 75 3.91 8.33 9.16
C GLU A 75 4.21 6.87 9.57
N ASN A 76 3.19 6.03 9.67
CA ASN A 76 3.36 4.60 10.01
C ASN A 76 3.94 3.75 8.88
N GLN A 77 4.02 4.27 7.65
CA GLN A 77 4.55 3.52 6.50
C GLN A 77 6.06 3.71 6.29
N LYS A 78 6.69 4.66 6.97
CA LYS A 78 8.12 4.99 6.80
C LYS A 78 9.10 4.06 7.51
N HIS A 79 8.61 3.12 8.30
CA HIS A 79 9.48 2.19 9.00
C HIS A 79 9.98 1.10 8.05
N THR A 80 11.28 1.10 7.80
CA THR A 80 11.99 0.10 7.01
C THR A 80 12.74 -0.83 7.95
N PHE A 81 12.42 -2.10 7.93
CA PHE A 81 13.13 -3.15 8.66
C PHE A 81 13.04 -4.48 7.90
N ALA A 82 13.95 -5.40 8.18
CA ALA A 82 13.91 -6.72 7.59
C ALA A 82 12.63 -7.45 8.04
N GLY A 83 11.92 -8.04 7.09
CA GLY A 83 10.64 -8.70 7.34
C GLY A 83 9.42 -7.84 7.03
N ARG A 84 9.59 -6.66 6.43
CA ARG A 84 8.44 -5.83 6.00
C ARG A 84 8.41 -5.64 4.50
N ALA A 85 7.21 -5.77 3.92
CA ALA A 85 6.93 -5.44 2.52
C ALA A 85 5.52 -4.87 2.39
N ASN A 86 5.25 -4.08 1.34
CA ASN A 86 3.95 -3.46 1.13
C ASN A 86 3.19 -4.19 0.03
N ALA A 87 2.03 -4.77 0.34
CA ALA A 87 1.11 -5.32 -0.64
C ALA A 87 0.16 -4.24 -1.16
N LEU A 88 -0.17 -4.28 -2.45
CA LEU A 88 -1.21 -3.44 -3.05
C LEU A 88 -2.56 -4.15 -2.98
N ALA A 89 -3.58 -3.44 -2.54
CA ALA A 89 -4.94 -3.95 -2.44
C ALA A 89 -5.95 -2.95 -3.01
N VAL A 90 -7.16 -3.45 -3.29
CA VAL A 90 -8.32 -2.63 -3.65
C VAL A 90 -9.37 -2.80 -2.58
N THR A 91 -9.91 -1.69 -2.11
CA THR A 91 -11.02 -1.61 -1.16
C THR A 91 -12.18 -0.85 -1.76
N SER A 92 -13.30 -0.74 -1.04
CA SER A 92 -14.40 0.16 -1.43
C SER A 92 -14.00 1.63 -1.50
N GLY A 93 -12.91 2.00 -0.84
CA GLY A 93 -12.32 3.34 -0.89
C GLY A 93 -11.33 3.56 -2.04
N GLY A 94 -11.06 2.54 -2.86
CA GLY A 94 -10.07 2.57 -3.94
C GLY A 94 -8.83 1.73 -3.62
N GLY A 95 -7.72 2.03 -4.31
CA GLY A 95 -6.45 1.37 -4.08
C GLY A 95 -5.81 1.80 -2.77
N THR A 96 -5.21 0.86 -2.07
CA THR A 96 -4.52 1.08 -0.79
C THR A 96 -3.30 0.19 -0.65
N ILE A 97 -2.50 0.45 0.39
CA ILE A 97 -1.35 -0.36 0.76
C ILE A 97 -1.67 -1.13 2.03
N ILE A 98 -1.31 -2.39 2.05
CA ILE A 98 -1.37 -3.24 3.23
C ILE A 98 0.06 -3.67 3.55
N PRO A 99 0.68 -3.11 4.60
CA PRO A 99 1.97 -3.60 5.05
C PRO A 99 1.85 -5.02 5.57
N VAL A 100 2.81 -5.85 5.16
CA VAL A 100 2.96 -7.25 5.59
C VAL A 100 4.24 -7.33 6.40
N GLU A 101 4.15 -7.84 7.61
CA GLU A 101 5.27 -7.97 8.53
C GLU A 101 5.48 -9.43 8.89
N SER A 102 6.74 -9.85 8.91
CA SER A 102 7.15 -11.19 9.32
C SER A 102 8.08 -11.11 10.52
N CYS A 103 7.96 -12.05 11.45
CA CYS A 103 8.97 -12.27 12.47
C CYS A 103 9.29 -13.76 12.58
N ILE A 104 10.48 -14.07 13.12
CA ILE A 104 11.00 -15.42 13.31
C ILE A 104 11.43 -15.55 14.78
N TYR A 105 11.11 -16.69 15.37
CA TYR A 105 11.54 -17.06 16.72
C TYR A 105 11.81 -18.57 16.80
N GLU A 106 12.47 -19.03 17.84
CA GLU A 106 12.69 -20.45 18.07
C GLU A 106 11.36 -21.20 18.23
N GLY A 107 11.24 -22.34 17.54
CA GLY A 107 9.98 -23.06 17.51
C GLY A 107 10.11 -24.46 16.95
N LYS A 108 9.05 -24.96 16.31
CA LYS A 108 8.96 -26.33 15.77
C LYS A 108 8.60 -26.34 14.28
N GLY A 109 8.84 -25.23 13.58
CA GLY A 109 8.52 -25.08 12.16
C GLY A 109 7.07 -24.67 11.89
N ASN A 110 6.38 -24.10 12.90
CA ASN A 110 5.01 -23.62 12.72
C ASN A 110 4.98 -22.34 11.88
N PHE A 111 3.86 -22.17 11.18
CA PHE A 111 3.59 -20.95 10.42
C PHE A 111 2.29 -20.32 10.93
N VAL A 112 2.40 -19.13 11.50
CA VAL A 112 1.29 -18.41 12.11
C VAL A 112 0.93 -17.23 11.19
N ILE A 113 -0.37 -17.06 10.92
CA ILE A 113 -0.89 -15.99 10.07
C ILE A 113 -1.93 -15.21 10.85
N THR A 114 -1.82 -13.88 10.88
CA THR A 114 -2.77 -12.98 11.55
C THR A 114 -3.08 -11.75 10.70
N GLY A 115 -4.14 -10.98 11.05
CA GLY A 115 -4.51 -9.74 10.38
C GLY A 115 -5.85 -9.81 9.65
N MET A 116 -6.82 -10.60 10.15
CA MET A 116 -8.16 -10.79 9.55
C MET A 116 -8.13 -11.25 8.09
N VAL A 117 -7.29 -12.24 7.81
CA VAL A 117 -7.17 -12.85 6.49
C VAL A 117 -8.30 -13.82 6.20
N GLY A 118 -8.78 -13.84 4.95
CA GLY A 118 -9.70 -14.84 4.45
C GLY A 118 -8.95 -16.09 3.97
N LYS A 119 -9.70 -17.14 3.61
CA LYS A 119 -9.14 -18.44 3.23
C LYS A 119 -8.24 -18.37 1.99
N VAL A 120 -8.59 -17.55 1.00
CA VAL A 120 -7.79 -17.41 -0.23
C VAL A 120 -6.44 -16.75 0.08
N MET A 121 -6.42 -15.75 0.96
CA MET A 121 -5.18 -15.10 1.40
C MET A 121 -4.31 -16.07 2.23
N GLU A 122 -4.94 -16.88 3.09
CA GLU A 122 -4.25 -17.92 3.87
C GLU A 122 -3.60 -18.96 2.96
N GLU A 123 -4.32 -19.43 1.93
CA GLU A 123 -3.79 -20.34 0.91
C GLU A 123 -2.61 -19.71 0.16
N SER A 124 -2.75 -18.47 -0.32
CA SER A 124 -1.68 -17.71 -0.98
C SER A 124 -0.42 -17.61 -0.11
N THR A 125 -0.61 -17.43 1.21
CA THR A 125 0.50 -17.35 2.17
C THR A 125 1.22 -18.70 2.29
N ASN A 126 0.48 -19.81 2.32
CA ASN A 126 1.06 -21.16 2.32
C ASN A 126 1.79 -21.50 1.02
N VAL A 127 1.27 -21.06 -0.13
CA VAL A 127 1.95 -21.20 -1.43
C VAL A 127 3.28 -20.43 -1.43
N ALA A 128 3.29 -19.19 -0.97
CA ALA A 128 4.51 -18.38 -0.87
C ALA A 128 5.58 -19.03 0.01
N LEU A 129 5.20 -19.55 1.19
CA LEU A 129 6.13 -20.26 2.06
C LEU A 129 6.63 -21.54 1.43
N SER A 130 5.77 -22.31 0.75
CA SER A 130 6.14 -23.53 0.06
C SER A 130 7.13 -23.27 -1.08
N TYR A 131 6.91 -22.19 -1.84
CA TYR A 131 7.85 -21.73 -2.86
C TYR A 131 9.23 -21.44 -2.26
N ILE A 132 9.31 -20.67 -1.17
CA ILE A 132 10.58 -20.36 -0.51
C ILE A 132 11.29 -21.63 -0.07
N LYS A 133 10.58 -22.55 0.61
CA LYS A 133 11.16 -23.82 1.09
C LYS A 133 11.65 -24.73 -0.04
N SER A 134 10.92 -24.80 -1.14
CA SER A 134 11.30 -25.64 -2.28
C SER A 134 12.46 -25.08 -3.11
N HIS A 135 12.77 -23.79 -2.96
CA HIS A 135 13.81 -23.08 -3.69
C HIS A 135 14.98 -22.62 -2.80
N GLU A 136 15.25 -23.32 -1.70
CA GLU A 136 16.33 -22.99 -0.75
C GLU A 136 17.73 -22.91 -1.38
N ASN A 137 17.95 -23.63 -2.49
CA ASN A 137 19.21 -23.56 -3.24
C ASN A 137 19.30 -22.34 -4.17
N THR A 138 18.19 -21.75 -4.56
CA THR A 138 18.10 -20.54 -5.36
C THR A 138 18.33 -19.31 -4.50
N PHE A 139 17.79 -19.32 -3.31
CA PHE A 139 18.01 -18.30 -2.30
C PHE A 139 19.11 -18.79 -1.33
N PRO A 140 19.97 -17.92 -0.78
CA PRO A 140 21.02 -18.33 0.16
C PRO A 140 20.45 -18.68 1.54
N LEU A 141 19.60 -19.71 1.61
CA LEU A 141 18.85 -20.11 2.81
C LEU A 141 19.45 -21.34 3.52
N LYS A 142 20.63 -21.82 3.10
CA LYS A 142 21.24 -23.08 3.62
C LYS A 142 21.46 -23.12 5.12
N GLU A 143 21.60 -21.96 5.74
CA GLU A 143 21.77 -21.84 7.21
C GLU A 143 20.45 -21.57 7.93
N PHE A 144 19.34 -21.51 7.21
CA PHE A 144 18.03 -21.26 7.77
C PHE A 144 17.28 -22.58 7.96
N TYR A 145 17.20 -23.06 9.19
CA TYR A 145 16.54 -24.32 9.54
C TYR A 145 15.06 -24.08 9.86
N PHE A 146 14.18 -24.28 8.89
CA PHE A 146 12.73 -24.10 9.03
C PHE A 146 12.09 -24.98 10.13
N ASN A 147 12.66 -26.14 10.42
CA ASN A 147 12.12 -27.12 11.38
C ASN A 147 12.30 -26.74 12.86
N ILE A 148 13.16 -25.78 13.16
CA ILE A 148 13.43 -25.31 14.54
C ILE A 148 13.08 -23.83 14.71
N ARG A 149 12.39 -23.23 13.74
CA ARG A 149 12.00 -21.82 13.75
C ARG A 149 10.54 -21.68 13.36
N ASP A 150 9.78 -20.99 14.17
CA ASP A 150 8.43 -20.58 13.83
C ASP A 150 8.48 -19.24 13.09
N ILE A 151 7.63 -19.08 12.08
CA ILE A 151 7.46 -17.85 11.33
C ILE A 151 6.07 -17.33 11.61
N HIS A 152 5.96 -16.07 11.99
CA HIS A 152 4.69 -15.37 12.12
C HIS A 152 4.60 -14.26 11.07
N LEU A 153 3.57 -14.33 10.23
CA LEU A 153 3.22 -13.32 9.25
C LEU A 153 1.99 -12.55 9.72
N HIS A 154 2.08 -11.24 9.71
CA HIS A 154 1.00 -10.35 10.11
C HIS A 154 0.67 -9.34 9.02
N PHE A 155 -0.61 -9.25 8.66
CA PHE A 155 -1.11 -8.19 7.80
C PHE A 155 -1.63 -7.04 8.67
N LEU A 156 -1.06 -5.85 8.53
CA LEU A 156 -1.49 -4.68 9.28
C LEU A 156 -2.91 -4.26 8.85
N GLU A 157 -3.47 -3.27 9.56
CA GLU A 157 -4.84 -2.79 9.36
C GLU A 157 -5.92 -3.86 9.67
N GLY A 158 -5.87 -4.39 10.90
CA GLY A 158 -6.75 -5.46 11.38
C GLY A 158 -8.26 -5.19 11.30
N ALA A 159 -8.68 -3.94 11.10
CA ALA A 159 -10.10 -3.59 10.91
C ALA A 159 -10.65 -3.91 9.50
N ILE A 160 -9.78 -4.16 8.52
CA ILE A 160 -10.16 -4.44 7.13
C ILE A 160 -9.98 -5.94 6.87
N LYS A 161 -11.07 -6.61 6.49
CA LYS A 161 -10.99 -8.00 6.02
C LYS A 161 -10.21 -8.05 4.72
N LYS A 162 -9.20 -8.91 4.69
CA LYS A 162 -8.30 -9.09 3.54
C LYS A 162 -8.51 -10.48 2.96
N ASP A 163 -8.80 -10.54 1.67
CA ASP A 163 -8.96 -11.81 0.98
C ASP A 163 -8.52 -11.65 -0.48
N GLY A 164 -7.91 -12.70 -1.04
CA GLY A 164 -7.45 -12.71 -2.42
C GLY A 164 -5.96 -13.13 -2.53
N PRO A 165 -5.56 -13.69 -3.69
CA PRO A 165 -4.21 -14.25 -3.88
C PRO A 165 -3.16 -13.19 -4.25
N SER A 166 -3.54 -11.94 -4.52
CA SER A 166 -2.70 -10.91 -5.13
C SER A 166 -1.56 -10.37 -4.25
N ALA A 167 -1.45 -10.81 -2.99
CA ALA A 167 -0.38 -10.42 -2.08
C ALA A 167 0.83 -11.38 -2.10
N GLY A 168 0.81 -12.43 -2.92
CA GLY A 168 1.84 -13.48 -2.95
C GLY A 168 3.26 -12.93 -3.10
N ALA A 169 3.49 -11.99 -4.01
CA ALA A 169 4.78 -11.35 -4.19
C ALA A 169 5.25 -10.59 -2.94
N ALA A 170 4.36 -9.82 -2.29
CA ALA A 170 4.68 -9.09 -1.06
C ALA A 170 4.98 -10.03 0.12
N ILE A 171 4.19 -11.10 0.26
CA ILE A 171 4.38 -12.12 1.30
C ILE A 171 5.75 -12.77 1.17
N THR A 172 6.09 -13.22 -0.05
CA THR A 172 7.38 -13.83 -0.36
C THR A 172 8.53 -12.87 -0.05
N THR A 173 8.39 -11.60 -0.45
CA THR A 173 9.38 -10.55 -0.19
C THR A 173 9.55 -10.29 1.30
N SER A 174 8.46 -10.22 2.09
CA SER A 174 8.52 -10.03 3.54
C SER A 174 9.29 -11.17 4.21
N ILE A 175 8.97 -12.43 3.89
CA ILE A 175 9.61 -13.60 4.48
C ILE A 175 11.10 -13.68 4.08
N LEU A 176 11.43 -13.52 2.80
CA LEU A 176 12.83 -13.55 2.33
C LEU A 176 13.66 -12.40 2.88
N SER A 177 13.12 -11.18 2.91
CA SER A 177 13.74 -10.01 3.54
C SER A 177 14.16 -10.32 4.98
N LEU A 178 13.26 -10.96 5.75
CA LEU A 178 13.52 -11.35 7.12
C LEU A 178 14.63 -12.41 7.24
N ILE A 179 14.53 -13.50 6.47
CA ILE A 179 15.51 -14.60 6.52
C ILE A 179 16.89 -14.12 6.09
N LEU A 180 16.96 -13.26 5.08
CA LEU A 180 18.21 -12.69 4.56
C LEU A 180 18.73 -11.53 5.42
N ASN A 181 17.95 -11.05 6.37
CA ASN A 181 18.21 -9.83 7.15
C ASN A 181 18.51 -8.62 6.25
N LYS A 182 17.79 -8.49 5.13
CA LYS A 182 17.90 -7.39 4.18
C LYS A 182 16.61 -6.58 4.17
N GLN A 183 16.71 -5.28 4.36
CA GLN A 183 15.57 -4.37 4.38
C GLN A 183 15.06 -4.10 2.96
N VAL A 184 13.75 -3.96 2.82
CA VAL A 184 13.09 -3.46 1.61
C VAL A 184 12.65 -2.03 1.86
N ASP A 185 12.95 -1.12 0.91
CA ASP A 185 12.57 0.28 1.05
C ASP A 185 11.03 0.42 1.16
N SER A 186 10.58 1.22 2.11
CA SER A 186 9.15 1.44 2.35
C SER A 186 8.43 2.16 1.19
N SER A 187 9.16 2.73 0.24
CA SER A 187 8.62 3.31 -0.99
C SER A 187 8.40 2.29 -2.11
N ILE A 188 8.60 1.00 -1.84
CA ILE A 188 8.37 -0.10 -2.78
C ILE A 188 7.12 -0.86 -2.39
N ALA A 189 6.30 -1.23 -3.38
CA ALA A 189 5.12 -2.05 -3.17
C ALA A 189 4.96 -3.13 -4.24
N PHE A 190 4.20 -4.18 -3.91
CA PHE A 190 4.10 -5.39 -4.71
C PHE A 190 2.63 -5.77 -4.92
N THR A 191 2.34 -6.32 -6.09
CA THR A 191 1.12 -7.10 -6.32
C THR A 191 1.42 -8.21 -7.32
N GLY A 192 0.83 -9.35 -7.11
CA GLY A 192 0.98 -10.55 -7.95
C GLY A 192 0.68 -11.78 -7.12
N GLU A 193 -0.08 -12.69 -7.70
CA GLU A 193 -0.22 -14.03 -7.18
C GLU A 193 1.05 -14.81 -7.48
N ILE A 194 1.51 -15.64 -6.55
CA ILE A 194 2.70 -16.48 -6.75
C ILE A 194 2.30 -17.94 -6.91
N SER A 195 2.90 -18.61 -7.91
CA SER A 195 2.80 -20.06 -8.08
C SER A 195 3.84 -20.80 -7.23
N LEU A 196 3.68 -22.12 -7.07
CA LEU A 196 4.68 -22.99 -6.42
C LEU A 196 6.05 -23.01 -7.16
N ASN A 197 6.07 -22.62 -8.43
CA ASN A 197 7.29 -22.51 -9.23
C ASN A 197 7.87 -21.08 -9.23
N GLY A 198 7.20 -20.12 -8.58
CA GLY A 198 7.64 -18.75 -8.50
C GLY A 198 7.15 -17.85 -9.61
N ASP A 199 6.25 -18.30 -10.49
CA ASP A 199 5.64 -17.43 -11.49
C ASP A 199 4.79 -16.36 -10.81
N ILE A 200 4.85 -15.14 -11.33
CA ILE A 200 4.01 -14.03 -10.88
C ILE A 200 2.83 -13.90 -11.82
N LEU A 201 1.65 -14.27 -11.33
CA LEU A 201 0.45 -14.42 -12.11
C LEU A 201 -0.40 -13.14 -12.12
N LYS A 202 -1.18 -12.98 -13.20
CA LYS A 202 -2.09 -11.85 -13.43
C LYS A 202 -3.06 -11.63 -12.25
N VAL A 203 -3.28 -10.36 -11.91
CA VAL A 203 -4.21 -9.95 -10.84
C VAL A 203 -5.15 -8.85 -11.31
N GLY A 204 -6.26 -8.65 -10.61
CA GLY A 204 -7.20 -7.58 -10.90
C GLY A 204 -6.87 -6.25 -10.23
N GLY A 205 -7.52 -5.18 -10.73
CA GLY A 205 -7.52 -3.86 -10.09
C GLY A 205 -6.17 -3.11 -10.17
N ILE A 206 -5.41 -3.30 -11.23
CA ILE A 206 -4.08 -2.69 -11.40
C ILE A 206 -4.17 -1.16 -11.39
N LYS A 207 -5.17 -0.60 -12.08
CA LYS A 207 -5.37 0.85 -12.12
C LYS A 207 -5.57 1.43 -10.72
N GLU A 208 -6.50 0.87 -9.96
CA GLU A 208 -6.78 1.31 -8.59
C GLU A 208 -5.56 1.11 -7.68
N LYS A 209 -4.87 -0.01 -7.80
CA LYS A 209 -3.68 -0.33 -7.03
C LYS A 209 -2.55 0.65 -7.26
N ILE A 210 -2.25 1.02 -8.52
CA ILE A 210 -1.19 1.96 -8.85
C ILE A 210 -1.57 3.38 -8.43
N ILE A 211 -2.81 3.81 -8.65
CA ILE A 211 -3.29 5.11 -8.17
C ILE A 211 -3.21 5.16 -6.64
N GLY A 212 -3.60 4.09 -5.95
CA GLY A 212 -3.46 3.96 -4.50
C GLY A 212 -2.00 4.04 -4.06
N ALA A 213 -1.10 3.32 -4.71
CA ALA A 213 0.33 3.36 -4.45
C ALA A 213 0.88 4.80 -4.59
N PHE A 214 0.53 5.48 -5.67
CA PHE A 214 0.94 6.88 -5.90
C PHE A 214 0.45 7.81 -4.80
N ASN A 215 -0.81 7.69 -4.38
CA ASN A 215 -1.38 8.50 -3.30
C ASN A 215 -0.69 8.24 -1.95
N HIS A 216 -0.14 7.03 -1.75
CA HIS A 216 0.64 6.65 -0.58
C HIS A 216 2.15 6.89 -0.74
N GLN A 217 2.56 7.71 -1.74
CA GLN A 217 3.97 8.09 -1.97
C GLN A 217 4.91 6.91 -2.25
N ILE A 218 4.37 5.80 -2.76
CA ILE A 218 5.17 4.71 -3.32
C ILE A 218 5.86 5.21 -4.59
N LYS A 219 7.12 4.87 -4.74
CA LYS A 219 7.96 5.27 -5.88
C LYS A 219 8.14 4.14 -6.87
N GLU A 220 8.16 2.90 -6.39
CA GLU A 220 8.39 1.72 -7.19
C GLU A 220 7.32 0.66 -6.92
N VAL A 221 6.81 0.05 -7.98
CA VAL A 221 5.84 -1.05 -7.89
C VAL A 221 6.28 -2.21 -8.74
N PHE A 222 6.11 -3.42 -8.19
CA PHE A 222 6.28 -4.68 -8.90
C PHE A 222 4.90 -5.26 -9.21
N ILE A 223 4.62 -5.48 -10.49
CA ILE A 223 3.36 -6.03 -10.98
C ILE A 223 3.61 -7.17 -11.98
N PRO A 224 2.65 -8.08 -12.19
CA PRO A 224 2.82 -9.16 -13.16
C PRO A 224 2.98 -8.61 -14.59
N ASP A 225 3.89 -9.18 -15.37
CA ASP A 225 4.06 -8.89 -16.81
C ASP A 225 2.74 -9.12 -17.59
N ALA A 226 1.97 -10.11 -17.20
CA ALA A 226 0.65 -10.39 -17.74
C ALA A 226 -0.39 -9.25 -17.55
N ASN A 227 -0.08 -8.26 -16.74
CA ASN A 227 -0.87 -7.04 -16.56
C ASN A 227 -0.36 -5.83 -17.36
N ALA A 228 0.59 -6.01 -18.28
CA ALA A 228 1.18 -4.90 -19.04
C ALA A 228 0.13 -4.03 -19.76
N LEU A 229 -0.91 -4.64 -20.33
CA LEU A 229 -1.99 -3.91 -21.01
C LEU A 229 -2.84 -3.06 -20.06
N ASP A 230 -2.95 -3.46 -18.80
CA ASP A 230 -3.73 -2.70 -17.80
C ASP A 230 -3.08 -1.33 -17.51
N LEU A 231 -1.79 -1.14 -17.86
CA LEU A 231 -1.08 0.14 -17.72
C LEU A 231 -1.58 1.22 -18.68
N GLU A 232 -2.27 0.86 -19.77
CA GLU A 232 -2.86 1.81 -20.71
C GLU A 232 -3.96 2.66 -20.05
N GLU A 233 -4.61 2.11 -19.02
CA GLU A 233 -5.67 2.80 -18.27
C GLU A 233 -5.14 3.79 -17.21
N ILE A 234 -3.83 3.84 -16.97
CA ILE A 234 -3.23 4.66 -15.92
C ILE A 234 -2.86 6.03 -16.50
N PRO A 235 -3.22 7.14 -15.81
CA PRO A 235 -2.85 8.49 -16.23
C PRO A 235 -1.33 8.63 -16.41
N GLU A 236 -0.91 9.29 -17.51
CA GLU A 236 0.50 9.49 -17.86
C GLU A 236 1.30 10.23 -16.78
N ASP A 237 0.67 11.18 -16.09
CA ASP A 237 1.31 11.95 -15.02
C ASP A 237 1.67 11.08 -13.81
N ILE A 238 0.96 9.97 -13.58
CA ILE A 238 1.28 8.98 -12.56
C ILE A 238 2.39 8.06 -13.05
N LYS A 239 2.27 7.52 -14.27
CA LYS A 239 3.29 6.62 -14.86
C LYS A 239 4.68 7.28 -14.89
N ASN A 240 4.74 8.56 -15.22
CA ASN A 240 5.99 9.31 -15.30
C ASN A 240 6.64 9.62 -13.94
N LYS A 241 5.91 9.43 -12.83
CA LYS A 241 6.40 9.70 -11.46
C LYS A 241 6.68 8.44 -10.65
N MET A 242 6.44 7.27 -11.22
CA MET A 242 6.64 5.98 -10.57
C MET A 242 7.46 5.04 -11.45
N THR A 243 8.30 4.23 -10.85
CA THR A 243 8.96 3.12 -11.54
C THR A 243 8.06 1.89 -11.46
N ILE A 244 7.65 1.37 -12.61
CA ILE A 244 6.79 0.17 -12.70
C ILE A 244 7.61 -0.97 -13.29
N HIS A 245 7.83 -2.00 -12.45
CA HIS A 245 8.54 -3.21 -12.86
C HIS A 245 7.52 -4.29 -13.27
N LEU A 246 7.57 -4.69 -14.53
CA LEU A 246 6.82 -5.83 -15.05
C LEU A 246 7.65 -7.10 -14.84
N VAL A 247 7.13 -8.06 -14.07
CA VAL A 247 7.85 -9.27 -13.69
C VAL A 247 7.08 -10.53 -14.02
N LYS A 248 7.77 -11.55 -14.52
CA LYS A 248 7.20 -12.86 -14.87
C LYS A 248 7.36 -13.87 -13.75
N ASN A 249 8.44 -13.75 -12.99
CA ASN A 249 8.74 -14.65 -11.88
C ASN A 249 9.37 -13.91 -10.71
N TYR A 250 9.34 -14.52 -9.55
CA TYR A 250 9.84 -13.92 -8.32
C TYR A 250 11.37 -13.72 -8.30
N GLN A 251 12.11 -14.50 -9.08
CA GLN A 251 13.57 -14.36 -9.19
C GLN A 251 13.95 -12.95 -9.71
N GLU A 252 13.16 -12.37 -10.61
CA GLU A 252 13.38 -11.01 -11.10
C GLU A 252 13.24 -9.98 -9.97
N ILE A 253 12.25 -10.15 -9.09
CA ILE A 253 12.07 -9.32 -7.90
C ILE A 253 13.27 -9.49 -6.95
N TYR A 254 13.65 -10.75 -6.69
CA TYR A 254 14.78 -11.08 -5.83
C TYR A 254 16.09 -10.45 -6.31
N ASP A 255 16.37 -10.55 -7.61
CA ASP A 255 17.59 -10.01 -8.21
C ASP A 255 17.66 -8.48 -8.09
N LEU A 256 16.54 -7.78 -8.28
CA LEU A 256 16.48 -6.32 -8.17
C LEU A 256 16.60 -5.83 -6.71
N LEU A 257 16.05 -6.56 -5.75
CA LEU A 257 16.01 -6.11 -4.37
C LEU A 257 17.22 -6.57 -3.54
N PHE A 258 17.67 -7.81 -3.74
CA PHE A 258 18.59 -8.48 -2.83
C PHE A 258 19.93 -8.86 -3.44
N ASN A 259 20.08 -8.84 -4.77
CA ASN A 259 21.31 -9.20 -5.44
C ASN A 259 22.17 -7.97 -5.74
N GLU A 260 23.21 -7.74 -4.92
CA GLU A 260 24.09 -6.57 -5.03
C GLU A 260 24.98 -6.58 -6.29
N SER A 261 25.08 -7.73 -6.98
CA SER A 261 25.96 -7.90 -8.14
C SER A 261 25.40 -7.28 -9.43
N LYS A 262 24.20 -6.71 -9.41
CA LYS A 262 23.53 -6.13 -10.59
C LYS A 262 23.15 -4.65 -10.43
N LYS A 263 23.64 -3.97 -9.39
CA LYS A 263 23.49 -2.51 -9.23
C LYS A 263 24.60 -1.73 -9.88
#